data_a02f5f5d29c3e09300001e0f5975bd3d
#
_entry.id   a02f5f5d29c3e09300001e0f5975bd3d
#
_cell.length_a   1.000
_cell.length_b   1.000
_cell.length_c   1.000
_cell.angle_alpha   90.00
_cell.angle_beta   90.00
_cell.angle_gamma   90.00
#
_symmetry.space_group_name_H-M   'P 1'
#
loop_
_entity.id
_entity.type
_entity.pdbx_description
1 polymer ?
#
loop_
_entity_poly.entity_id
_entity_poly.type
_entity_poly.pdbx_seq_one_letter_code
_entity_poly.pdbx_strand_id
1 'polypeptide(L)'
;MKKILHVLNINDFFPELFALTYPTIKAYADRTGFIINLITERKFPDYPINYEKMQVYKDGEGADYNMLCDADMLIHPHFPDVATIVKPENVAFNDNYNISHKYYADRIKYFVRDGRDVGIATNFVVTSSLTHDLWEPLPLTQEQISQLAIPNDREPDEWNRGWGPYADEFALSFNLAKYGM
;
A
#
# COMPACT_ATOMS: atom_id res chain seq x y z
N MET A 1 -7.15 3.89 -21.93
CA MET A 1 -6.47 3.37 -20.71
C MET A 1 -7.08 4.06 -19.50
N LYS A 2 -7.75 3.28 -18.62
CA LYS A 2 -8.35 3.79 -17.37
C LYS A 2 -7.29 3.71 -16.27
N LYS A 3 -6.93 4.85 -15.67
CA LYS A 3 -5.93 4.94 -14.60
C LYS A 3 -6.57 5.55 -13.36
N ILE A 4 -6.41 4.92 -12.19
CA ILE A 4 -6.97 5.41 -10.92
C ILE A 4 -5.83 5.66 -9.93
N LEU A 5 -5.83 6.85 -9.34
CA LEU A 5 -4.96 7.24 -8.24
C LEU A 5 -5.77 7.23 -6.95
N HIS A 6 -5.49 6.28 -6.08
CA HIS A 6 -6.12 6.13 -4.78
C HIS A 6 -5.34 6.92 -3.74
N VAL A 7 -6.04 7.71 -2.95
CA VAL A 7 -5.47 8.52 -1.85
C VAL A 7 -6.26 8.23 -0.58
N LEU A 8 -5.58 7.76 0.46
CA LEU A 8 -6.21 7.43 1.74
C LEU A 8 -6.24 8.66 2.65
N ASN A 9 -7.43 9.23 2.91
CA ASN A 9 -7.63 10.36 3.82
C ASN A 9 -8.87 10.14 4.69
N ILE A 10 -8.80 9.15 5.59
CA ILE A 10 -9.90 8.78 6.47
C ILE A 10 -9.92 9.71 7.69
N ASN A 11 -11.12 10.17 8.06
CA ASN A 11 -11.35 11.09 9.18
C ASN A 11 -10.57 12.40 9.07
N ASP A 12 -10.29 12.85 7.85
CA ASP A 12 -9.53 14.08 7.59
C ASP A 12 -8.20 14.13 8.36
N PHE A 13 -7.45 13.05 8.23
CA PHE A 13 -6.19 12.84 8.92
C PHE A 13 -5.16 13.91 8.53
N PHE A 14 -4.71 14.70 9.53
CA PHE A 14 -3.78 15.82 9.34
C PHE A 14 -4.22 16.80 8.22
N PRO A 15 -5.34 17.54 8.40
CA PRO A 15 -5.91 18.38 7.35
C PRO A 15 -4.94 19.46 6.82
N GLU A 16 -4.09 20.02 7.69
CA GLU A 16 -3.09 21.01 7.27
C GLU A 16 -2.03 20.37 6.35
N LEU A 17 -1.59 19.16 6.66
CA LEU A 17 -0.62 18.43 5.83
C LEU A 17 -1.27 18.04 4.49
N PHE A 18 -2.49 17.52 4.53
CA PHE A 18 -3.23 17.17 3.32
C PHE A 18 -3.48 18.39 2.42
N ALA A 19 -3.76 19.56 2.99
CA ALA A 19 -3.89 20.80 2.24
C ALA A 19 -2.61 21.21 1.49
N LEU A 20 -1.44 20.80 1.98
CA LEU A 20 -0.15 21.03 1.32
C LEU A 20 0.17 19.98 0.25
N THR A 21 -0.16 18.71 0.49
CA THR A 21 0.22 17.59 -0.37
C THR A 21 -0.77 17.38 -1.51
N TYR A 22 -2.07 17.47 -1.23
CA TYR A 22 -3.12 17.17 -2.21
C TYR A 22 -3.04 17.98 -3.51
N PRO A 23 -2.68 19.28 -3.52
CA PRO A 23 -2.48 20.02 -4.76
C PRO A 23 -1.41 19.40 -5.67
N THR A 24 -0.35 18.80 -5.13
CA THR A 24 0.70 18.15 -5.91
C THR A 24 0.23 16.81 -6.48
N ILE A 25 -0.53 16.06 -5.69
CA ILE A 25 -1.18 14.81 -6.11
C ILE A 25 -2.18 15.10 -7.25
N LYS A 26 -3.01 16.13 -7.07
CA LYS A 26 -3.98 16.55 -8.08
C LYS A 26 -3.30 17.01 -9.37
N ALA A 27 -2.25 17.82 -9.28
CA ALA A 27 -1.50 18.27 -10.45
C ALA A 27 -0.88 17.11 -11.23
N TYR A 28 -0.38 16.10 -10.52
CA TYR A 28 0.10 14.86 -11.14
C TYR A 28 -1.03 14.13 -11.87
N ALA A 29 -2.16 13.92 -11.21
CA ALA A 29 -3.31 13.22 -11.78
C ALA A 29 -3.83 13.94 -13.05
N ASP A 30 -4.00 15.26 -12.96
CA ASP A 30 -4.46 16.09 -14.09
C ASP A 30 -3.50 15.98 -15.29
N ARG A 31 -2.19 16.03 -15.05
CA ARG A 31 -1.16 15.95 -16.10
C ARG A 31 -1.06 14.57 -16.74
N THR A 32 -1.25 13.52 -15.97
CA THR A 32 -1.05 12.13 -16.43
C THR A 32 -2.35 11.42 -16.80
N GLY A 33 -3.51 12.04 -16.53
CA GLY A 33 -4.83 11.48 -16.84
C GLY A 33 -5.28 10.39 -15.87
N PHE A 34 -4.77 10.38 -14.62
CA PHE A 34 -5.32 9.58 -13.54
C PHE A 34 -6.61 10.18 -13.01
N ILE A 35 -7.57 9.32 -12.71
CA ILE A 35 -8.79 9.68 -11.98
C ILE A 35 -8.49 9.50 -10.48
N ILE A 36 -8.68 10.56 -9.69
CA ILE A 36 -8.47 10.46 -8.24
C ILE A 36 -9.66 9.75 -7.60
N ASN A 37 -9.37 8.71 -6.82
CA ASN A 37 -10.28 8.08 -5.87
C ASN A 37 -9.82 8.42 -4.46
N LEU A 38 -10.53 9.32 -3.77
CA LEU A 38 -10.25 9.68 -2.40
C LEU A 38 -10.99 8.72 -1.46
N ILE A 39 -10.24 7.89 -0.73
CA ILE A 39 -10.77 6.94 0.25
C ILE A 39 -10.94 7.67 1.57
N THR A 40 -12.19 7.97 1.95
CA THR A 40 -12.55 8.74 3.15
C THR A 40 -13.32 7.94 4.17
N GLU A 41 -13.83 6.76 3.80
CA GLU A 41 -14.66 5.92 4.66
C GLU A 41 -13.97 4.62 5.02
N ARG A 42 -14.24 4.11 6.21
CA ARG A 42 -13.75 2.81 6.66
C ARG A 42 -14.65 1.69 6.17
N LYS A 43 -14.03 0.67 5.53
CA LYS A 43 -14.69 -0.59 5.13
C LYS A 43 -14.16 -1.80 5.88
N PHE A 44 -13.02 -1.63 6.55
CA PHE A 44 -12.39 -2.65 7.39
C PHE A 44 -12.25 -2.12 8.84
N PRO A 45 -13.38 -1.83 9.55
CA PRO A 45 -13.35 -1.16 10.85
C PRO A 45 -12.63 -1.97 11.94
N ASP A 46 -12.55 -3.28 11.77
CA ASP A 46 -11.87 -4.20 12.71
C ASP A 46 -10.34 -4.23 12.50
N TYR A 47 -9.82 -3.51 11.50
CA TYR A 47 -8.39 -3.45 11.18
C TYR A 47 -7.83 -2.05 11.43
N PRO A 48 -6.49 -1.91 11.51
CA PRO A 48 -5.86 -0.59 11.55
C PRO A 48 -6.27 0.27 10.36
N ILE A 49 -6.24 1.58 10.53
CA ILE A 49 -6.69 2.54 9.50
C ILE A 49 -5.92 2.40 8.18
N ASN A 50 -4.64 2.07 8.24
CA ASN A 50 -3.80 1.85 7.07
C ASN A 50 -4.22 0.62 6.25
N TYR A 51 -4.88 -0.36 6.87
CA TYR A 51 -5.42 -1.53 6.16
C TYR A 51 -6.54 -1.15 5.17
N GLU A 52 -7.14 0.02 5.32
CA GLU A 52 -8.14 0.54 4.39
C GLU A 52 -7.60 0.73 2.95
N LYS A 53 -6.29 0.69 2.76
CA LYS A 53 -5.64 0.62 1.44
C LYS A 53 -6.10 -0.61 0.64
N MET A 54 -6.55 -1.67 1.31
CA MET A 54 -7.13 -2.85 0.64
C MET A 54 -8.45 -2.55 -0.09
N GLN A 55 -9.07 -1.38 0.13
CA GLN A 55 -10.23 -0.93 -0.67
C GLN A 55 -9.89 -0.80 -2.16
N VAL A 56 -8.61 -0.59 -2.50
CA VAL A 56 -8.14 -0.55 -3.89
C VAL A 56 -8.55 -1.81 -4.66
N TYR A 57 -8.64 -2.96 -3.99
CA TYR A 57 -9.09 -4.20 -4.65
C TYR A 57 -10.46 -4.04 -5.32
N LYS A 58 -11.40 -3.43 -4.63
CA LYS A 58 -12.75 -3.22 -5.16
C LYS A 58 -12.87 -1.94 -5.96
N ASP A 59 -12.29 -0.86 -5.47
CA ASP A 59 -12.44 0.48 -6.07
C ASP A 59 -11.60 0.63 -7.35
N GLY A 60 -10.55 -0.17 -7.49
CA GLY A 60 -9.66 -0.23 -8.65
C GLY A 60 -10.03 -1.26 -9.70
N GLU A 61 -11.10 -2.02 -9.49
CA GLU A 61 -11.52 -3.07 -10.42
C GLU A 61 -11.81 -2.51 -11.83
N GLY A 62 -11.29 -3.20 -12.83
CA GLY A 62 -11.43 -2.80 -14.23
C GLY A 62 -10.61 -1.57 -14.64
N ALA A 63 -9.67 -1.11 -13.82
CA ALA A 63 -8.67 -0.15 -14.23
C ALA A 63 -7.49 -0.86 -14.92
N ASP A 64 -6.90 -0.18 -15.91
CA ASP A 64 -5.66 -0.65 -16.54
C ASP A 64 -4.48 -0.49 -15.60
N TYR A 65 -4.49 0.61 -14.80
CA TYR A 65 -3.49 0.88 -13.76
C TYR A 65 -4.15 1.45 -12.50
N ASN A 66 -3.70 0.98 -11.35
CA ASN A 66 -4.00 1.52 -10.04
C ASN A 66 -2.70 2.02 -9.39
N MET A 67 -2.72 3.24 -8.91
CA MET A 67 -1.64 3.85 -8.13
C MET A 67 -2.21 4.22 -6.76
N LEU A 68 -1.58 3.77 -5.69
CA LEU A 68 -1.84 4.26 -4.35
C LEU A 68 -0.74 5.25 -3.96
N CYS A 69 -1.13 6.34 -3.34
CA CYS A 69 -0.25 7.35 -2.79
C CYS A 69 -0.80 7.79 -1.44
N ASP A 70 0.03 7.78 -0.38
CA ASP A 70 -0.41 8.27 0.92
C ASP A 70 -0.70 9.77 0.87
N ALA A 71 -1.67 10.21 1.69
CA ALA A 71 -2.14 11.59 1.71
C ALA A 71 -1.08 12.62 2.16
N ASP A 72 -0.03 12.16 2.83
CA ASP A 72 1.08 12.98 3.32
C ASP A 72 2.28 13.05 2.36
N MET A 73 2.16 12.50 1.15
CA MET A 73 3.21 12.51 0.15
C MET A 73 3.15 13.72 -0.78
N LEU A 74 4.33 14.27 -1.10
CA LEU A 74 4.49 15.28 -2.15
C LEU A 74 4.91 14.62 -3.46
N ILE A 75 4.17 14.87 -4.53
CA ILE A 75 4.56 14.42 -5.88
C ILE A 75 5.30 15.54 -6.60
N HIS A 76 6.53 15.24 -7.01
CA HIS A 76 7.36 16.20 -7.73
C HIS A 76 6.72 16.56 -9.10
N PRO A 77 6.75 17.83 -9.54
CA PRO A 77 6.12 18.27 -10.81
C PRO A 77 6.60 17.50 -12.05
N HIS A 78 7.85 17.03 -12.05
CA HIS A 78 8.43 16.22 -13.13
C HIS A 78 8.39 14.72 -12.88
N PHE A 79 7.63 14.26 -11.87
CA PHE A 79 7.47 12.83 -11.64
C PHE A 79 6.81 12.18 -12.87
N PRO A 80 7.39 11.13 -13.45
CA PRO A 80 6.90 10.54 -14.69
C PRO A 80 5.51 9.93 -14.55
N ASP A 81 4.79 9.78 -15.66
CA ASP A 81 3.57 8.96 -15.68
C ASP A 81 3.96 7.50 -15.45
N VAL A 82 3.62 6.97 -14.29
CA VAL A 82 3.99 5.60 -13.89
C VAL A 82 3.44 4.54 -14.83
N ALA A 83 2.30 4.79 -15.47
CA ALA A 83 1.71 3.87 -16.43
C ALA A 83 2.52 3.76 -17.74
N THR A 84 3.50 4.65 -17.96
CA THR A 84 4.41 4.57 -19.11
C THR A 84 5.72 3.87 -18.80
N ILE A 85 6.06 3.69 -17.53
CA ILE A 85 7.33 3.10 -17.08
C ILE A 85 7.18 1.77 -16.37
N VAL A 86 6.06 1.55 -15.69
CA VAL A 86 5.78 0.27 -15.02
C VAL A 86 5.13 -0.66 -16.03
N LYS A 87 5.80 -1.79 -16.30
CA LYS A 87 5.25 -2.81 -17.18
C LYS A 87 4.02 -3.45 -16.55
N PRO A 88 3.01 -3.87 -17.34
CA PRO A 88 1.77 -4.44 -16.80
C PRO A 88 1.96 -5.67 -15.92
N GLU A 89 2.99 -6.47 -16.18
CA GLU A 89 3.32 -7.66 -15.39
C GLU A 89 4.08 -7.38 -14.10
N ASN A 90 4.46 -6.12 -13.85
CA ASN A 90 5.24 -5.72 -12.69
C ASN A 90 4.41 -4.94 -11.68
N VAL A 91 4.81 -5.04 -10.42
CA VAL A 91 4.41 -4.14 -9.34
C VAL A 91 5.55 -3.15 -9.10
N ALA A 92 5.23 -1.86 -8.94
CA ALA A 92 6.21 -0.87 -8.49
C ALA A 92 5.83 -0.34 -7.11
N PHE A 93 6.80 -0.24 -6.22
CA PHE A 93 6.62 0.25 -4.86
C PHE A 93 7.92 0.85 -4.33
N ASN A 94 7.82 1.60 -3.24
CA ASN A 94 9.01 1.98 -2.50
C ASN A 94 9.58 0.78 -1.76
N ASP A 95 10.88 0.55 -1.94
CA ASP A 95 11.59 -0.48 -1.20
C ASP A 95 11.76 -0.04 0.27
N ASN A 96 11.15 -0.78 1.17
CA ASN A 96 11.29 -0.58 2.60
C ASN A 96 12.24 -1.62 3.23
N TYR A 97 13.21 -2.09 2.47
CA TYR A 97 14.14 -3.13 2.83
C TYR A 97 14.72 -2.96 4.25
N ASN A 98 15.15 -1.75 4.59
CA ASN A 98 15.77 -1.49 5.89
C ASN A 98 14.79 -1.53 7.07
N ILE A 99 13.52 -1.19 6.85
CA ILE A 99 12.48 -1.19 7.90
C ILE A 99 11.82 -2.56 7.97
N SER A 100 11.36 -3.09 6.85
CA SER A 100 10.72 -4.40 6.77
C SER A 100 11.65 -5.52 7.23
N HIS A 101 12.91 -5.50 6.81
CA HIS A 101 13.90 -6.48 7.26
C HIS A 101 14.09 -6.49 8.77
N LYS A 102 14.14 -5.31 9.39
CA LYS A 102 14.33 -5.20 10.83
C LYS A 102 13.13 -5.77 11.61
N TYR A 103 11.92 -5.57 11.09
CA TYR A 103 10.69 -5.93 11.80
C TYR A 103 10.09 -7.27 11.36
N TYR A 104 10.37 -7.72 10.15
CA TYR A 104 9.79 -8.93 9.56
C TYR A 104 10.82 -9.99 9.15
N ALA A 105 12.11 -9.77 9.40
CA ALA A 105 13.20 -10.62 8.88
C ALA A 105 12.95 -12.12 9.06
N ASP A 106 12.43 -12.53 10.23
CA ASP A 106 12.13 -13.95 10.48
C ASP A 106 10.85 -14.46 9.83
N ARG A 107 9.99 -13.56 9.34
CA ARG A 107 8.69 -13.90 8.75
C ARG A 107 8.64 -13.65 7.26
N ILE A 108 9.42 -12.71 6.75
CA ILE A 108 9.62 -12.48 5.32
C ILE A 108 10.06 -13.77 4.63
N LYS A 109 10.87 -14.60 5.29
CA LYS A 109 11.27 -15.91 4.76
C LYS A 109 10.09 -16.81 4.33
N TYR A 110 8.91 -16.65 4.92
CA TYR A 110 7.70 -17.37 4.51
C TYR A 110 7.04 -16.76 3.28
N PHE A 111 7.36 -15.52 2.97
CA PHE A 111 6.85 -14.79 1.82
C PHE A 111 7.86 -14.67 0.69
N VAL A 112 9.13 -14.99 0.97
CA VAL A 112 10.20 -14.98 -0.05
C VAL A 112 10.06 -16.22 -0.91
N ARG A 113 9.79 -16.00 -2.19
CA ARG A 113 9.98 -17.00 -3.23
C ARG A 113 11.30 -16.73 -3.94
N ASP A 114 12.02 -17.78 -4.25
CA ASP A 114 13.27 -17.69 -5.02
C ASP A 114 14.37 -16.82 -4.36
N GLY A 115 14.35 -16.70 -3.04
CA GLY A 115 15.33 -15.92 -2.30
C GLY A 115 15.19 -14.40 -2.45
N ARG A 116 14.07 -13.91 -3.00
CA ARG A 116 13.80 -12.47 -3.05
C ARG A 116 13.35 -11.98 -1.69
N ASP A 117 14.01 -10.94 -1.19
CA ASP A 117 13.54 -10.15 -0.07
C ASP A 117 12.45 -9.22 -0.57
N VAL A 118 11.26 -9.37 -0.01
CA VAL A 118 10.13 -8.57 -0.41
C VAL A 118 9.66 -7.73 0.77
N GLY A 119 9.93 -6.45 0.71
CA GLY A 119 9.43 -5.47 1.67
C GLY A 119 8.76 -4.33 0.93
N ILE A 120 7.43 -4.30 0.95
CA ILE A 120 6.66 -3.22 0.33
C ILE A 120 6.47 -2.10 1.34
N ALA A 121 6.95 -0.89 1.01
CA ALA A 121 6.45 0.31 1.64
C ALA A 121 5.17 0.75 0.96
N THR A 122 4.08 0.79 1.70
CA THR A 122 2.74 0.99 1.16
C THR A 122 2.36 2.47 0.95
N ASN A 123 3.29 3.38 1.18
CA ASN A 123 3.08 4.81 0.92
C ASN A 123 2.98 5.15 -0.58
N PHE A 124 3.55 4.29 -1.44
CA PHE A 124 3.46 4.41 -2.88
C PHE A 124 3.51 3.02 -3.51
N VAL A 125 2.43 2.64 -4.19
CA VAL A 125 2.34 1.33 -4.86
C VAL A 125 1.61 1.49 -6.20
N VAL A 126 2.15 0.88 -7.25
CA VAL A 126 1.55 0.86 -8.58
C VAL A 126 1.34 -0.58 -9.03
N THR A 127 0.11 -0.87 -9.45
CA THR A 127 -0.28 -2.14 -10.06
C THR A 127 -0.97 -1.90 -11.40
N SER A 128 -1.00 -2.92 -12.23
CA SER A 128 -1.85 -2.96 -13.43
C SER A 128 -3.06 -3.88 -13.21
N SER A 129 -3.86 -4.04 -14.26
CA SER A 129 -4.92 -5.08 -14.30
C SER A 129 -4.37 -6.50 -14.15
N LEU A 130 -3.11 -6.77 -14.53
CA LEU A 130 -2.47 -8.09 -14.40
C LEU A 130 -1.94 -8.37 -12.99
N THR A 131 -1.70 -7.33 -12.22
CA THR A 131 -1.16 -7.41 -10.85
C THR A 131 -2.15 -6.89 -9.81
N HIS A 132 -3.43 -6.76 -10.18
CA HIS A 132 -4.48 -6.20 -9.34
C HIS A 132 -4.73 -7.02 -8.06
N ASP A 133 -4.52 -8.34 -8.11
CA ASP A 133 -4.69 -9.24 -6.97
C ASP A 133 -3.71 -8.95 -5.81
N LEU A 134 -2.72 -8.09 -6.03
CA LEU A 134 -1.91 -7.55 -4.93
C LEU A 134 -2.78 -6.94 -3.82
N TRP A 135 -3.90 -6.33 -4.17
CA TRP A 135 -4.79 -5.62 -3.26
C TRP A 135 -5.85 -6.52 -2.59
N GLU A 136 -5.86 -7.83 -2.87
CA GLU A 136 -6.84 -8.74 -2.28
C GLU A 136 -6.76 -8.69 -0.74
N PRO A 137 -7.86 -8.38 -0.02
CA PRO A 137 -7.88 -8.45 1.43
C PRO A 137 -7.54 -9.87 1.92
N LEU A 138 -6.70 -9.99 2.92
CA LEU A 138 -6.34 -11.28 3.47
C LEU A 138 -7.54 -11.93 4.16
N PRO A 139 -7.74 -13.26 4.00
CA PRO A 139 -8.77 -14.01 4.72
C PRO A 139 -8.31 -14.32 6.16
N LEU A 140 -7.74 -13.33 6.85
CA LEU A 140 -7.19 -13.44 8.19
C LEU A 140 -7.87 -12.41 9.07
N THR A 141 -8.11 -12.75 10.32
CA THR A 141 -8.56 -11.76 11.30
C THR A 141 -7.44 -10.79 11.63
N GLN A 142 -7.83 -9.66 12.18
CA GLN A 142 -6.90 -8.67 12.70
C GLN A 142 -5.88 -9.30 13.68
N GLU A 143 -6.33 -10.14 14.61
CA GLU A 143 -5.48 -10.83 15.57
C GLU A 143 -4.47 -11.75 14.88
N GLN A 144 -4.90 -12.50 13.87
CA GLN A 144 -4.02 -13.38 13.10
C GLN A 144 -2.95 -12.59 12.33
N ILE A 145 -3.32 -11.47 11.72
CA ILE A 145 -2.36 -10.58 11.05
C ILE A 145 -1.34 -10.05 12.08
N SER A 146 -1.82 -9.61 13.25
CA SER A 146 -0.96 -9.13 14.33
C SER A 146 0.06 -10.17 14.78
N GLN A 147 -0.42 -11.39 15.05
CA GLN A 147 0.44 -12.50 15.47
C GLN A 147 1.48 -12.87 14.42
N LEU A 148 1.13 -12.71 13.14
CA LEU A 148 2.04 -12.97 12.03
C LEU A 148 2.98 -11.79 11.75
N ALA A 149 2.54 -10.56 11.93
CA ALA A 149 3.29 -9.36 11.61
C ALA A 149 4.27 -8.91 12.71
N ILE A 150 4.05 -9.29 13.97
CA ILE A 150 4.92 -8.91 15.09
C ILE A 150 5.89 -10.05 15.40
N PRO A 151 7.22 -9.81 15.40
CA PRO A 151 8.19 -10.79 15.86
C PRO A 151 7.94 -11.20 17.32
N ASN A 152 7.97 -12.51 17.60
CA ASN A 152 7.71 -13.07 18.95
C ASN A 152 8.76 -12.69 20.02
N ASP A 153 9.90 -12.12 19.60
CA ASP A 153 11.04 -11.80 20.46
C ASP A 153 11.10 -10.33 20.88
N ARG A 154 10.06 -9.54 20.53
CA ARG A 154 10.00 -8.14 20.93
C ARG A 154 8.86 -7.87 21.88
N GLU A 155 9.21 -7.25 23.02
CA GLU A 155 8.22 -6.56 23.84
C GLU A 155 7.47 -5.53 22.98
N PRO A 156 6.14 -5.44 23.09
CA PRO A 156 5.38 -4.39 22.42
C PRO A 156 5.86 -3.03 22.96
N ASP A 157 6.67 -2.34 22.19
CA ASP A 157 7.01 -0.96 22.51
C ASP A 157 5.77 -0.05 22.34
N GLU A 158 5.88 1.21 22.72
CA GLU A 158 4.74 2.14 22.66
C GLU A 158 4.21 2.35 21.23
N TRP A 159 5.01 2.12 20.21
CA TRP A 159 4.65 2.16 18.79
C TRP A 159 3.88 0.91 18.36
N ASN A 160 4.11 -0.21 19.02
CA ASN A 160 3.54 -1.51 18.71
C ASN A 160 2.32 -1.86 19.57
N ARG A 161 1.82 -0.93 20.39
CA ARG A 161 0.61 -1.16 21.19
C ARG A 161 -0.59 -1.38 20.29
N GLY A 162 -0.78 -2.63 19.96
CA GLY A 162 -2.05 -3.18 19.49
C GLY A 162 -2.26 -3.31 18.00
N TRP A 163 -1.36 -2.90 17.14
CA TRP A 163 -1.48 -3.05 15.66
C TRP A 163 -0.27 -2.44 15.06
N GLY A 164 0.63 -3.26 14.77
CA GLY A 164 1.77 -2.79 14.04
C GLY A 164 1.30 -1.88 12.90
N PRO A 165 1.89 -0.70 12.74
CA PRO A 165 1.55 0.23 11.65
C PRO A 165 1.73 -0.38 10.26
N TYR A 166 1.90 -1.70 10.16
CA TYR A 166 2.38 -2.45 9.00
C TYR A 166 1.40 -3.54 8.54
N ALA A 167 0.12 -3.52 8.96
CA ALA A 167 -0.85 -4.53 8.53
C ALA A 167 -1.10 -4.52 7.01
N ASP A 168 -1.06 -3.34 6.41
CA ASP A 168 -1.13 -3.14 4.97
C ASP A 168 0.16 -3.62 4.26
N GLU A 169 1.34 -3.30 4.79
CA GLU A 169 2.62 -3.79 4.27
C GLU A 169 2.71 -5.31 4.32
N PHE A 170 2.24 -5.89 5.45
CA PHE A 170 2.15 -7.33 5.58
C PHE A 170 1.23 -7.95 4.52
N ALA A 171 0.03 -7.39 4.35
CA ALA A 171 -0.95 -7.90 3.39
C ALA A 171 -0.42 -7.85 1.95
N LEU A 172 0.14 -6.73 1.54
CA LEU A 172 0.71 -6.58 0.20
C LEU A 172 1.93 -7.48 -0.02
N SER A 173 2.81 -7.59 0.96
CA SER A 173 3.98 -8.50 0.86
C SER A 173 3.55 -9.95 0.79
N PHE A 174 2.51 -10.35 1.55
CA PHE A 174 1.93 -11.68 1.48
C PHE A 174 1.36 -11.97 0.08
N ASN A 175 0.56 -11.05 -0.45
CA ASN A 175 -0.05 -11.21 -1.77
C ASN A 175 1.00 -11.23 -2.89
N LEU A 176 2.03 -10.39 -2.81
CA LEU A 176 3.13 -10.40 -3.76
C LEU A 176 3.77 -11.79 -3.86
N ALA A 177 4.02 -12.43 -2.71
CA ALA A 177 4.55 -13.79 -2.66
C ALA A 177 3.52 -14.84 -3.10
N LYS A 178 2.26 -14.71 -2.67
CA LYS A 178 1.16 -15.63 -3.00
C LYS A 178 0.93 -15.74 -4.50
N TYR A 179 0.95 -14.60 -5.18
CA TYR A 179 0.67 -14.52 -6.62
C TYR A 179 1.92 -14.59 -7.50
N GLY A 180 3.11 -14.58 -6.90
CA GLY A 180 4.38 -14.71 -7.63
C GLY A 180 4.71 -13.48 -8.48
N MET A 181 4.32 -12.30 -8.00
CA MET A 181 4.55 -11.01 -8.65
C MET A 181 5.98 -10.51 -8.46
#